data_917e9de0501dcaa8302953f81c1ba250
#
_entry.id   917e9de0501dcaa8302953f81c1ba250
#
_cell.length_a   1.000
_cell.length_b   1.000
_cell.length_c   1.000
_cell.angle_alpha   90.00
_cell.angle_beta   90.00
_cell.angle_gamma   90.00
#
_symmetry.space_group_name_H-M   'P 1'
#
loop_
_entity.id
_entity.type
_entity.pdbx_description
1 polymer ?
#
loop_
_entity_poly.entity_id
_entity_poly.type
_entity_poly.pdbx_seq_one_letter_code
_entity_poly.pdbx_strand_id
1 'polypeptide(L)'
;MQERKIVSRLGMFDLAKGIGMIIVVLSHILGYYNLQLTGFTIFYPFWYIGCGLMPMFFIISGYGIRKRPIGRCLKQQARYYIYPYIYTGIVTVIVYGVMHYITFGYKDGAIYEMKNMTMSFLCGISTPQTTFMGYEFHKGVVAIWFFLAMFIGWNIVNAVMFIRNSKVAFAIITACVLAGYGCTLIGTLPFCISQGLISTGYIYAGYIMKKRKIFEKNLGKGVIFIFLVLTIISSIVGYPEMAYNDWKLGPYDIVCAGFIGYMVIKACFVIDSKFRNNKIINGIKVIGRYTYWIMIIHCFEIMVYHWDMLGRFPVQIDLLCNSQLLRFIVQTVICILIIIAGCAAFNIKNSLKAKRR
;
A
#
# COMPACT_ATOMS: atom_id res chain seq x y z
N MET A 1 20.55 20.45 19.89
CA MET A 1 19.89 20.91 18.63
C MET A 1 19.78 19.81 17.55
N GLN A 2 20.74 18.90 17.43
CA GLN A 2 20.74 17.80 16.44
C GLN A 2 19.68 16.73 16.72
N GLU A 3 19.47 16.33 17.96
CA GLU A 3 18.42 15.35 18.35
C GLU A 3 17.00 15.85 18.07
N ARG A 4 16.71 17.16 18.28
CA ARG A 4 15.40 17.73 17.96
C ARG A 4 15.07 17.71 16.47
N LYS A 5 16.07 17.87 15.58
CA LYS A 5 15.89 17.77 14.12
C LYS A 5 15.60 16.33 13.66
N ILE A 6 16.25 15.35 14.26
CA ILE A 6 16.05 13.92 13.93
C ILE A 6 14.65 13.48 14.35
N VAL A 7 14.19 13.86 15.53
CA VAL A 7 12.84 13.55 16.02
C VAL A 7 11.74 14.19 15.16
N SER A 8 11.95 15.43 14.65
CA SER A 8 10.99 16.07 13.76
C SER A 8 10.90 15.38 12.39
N ARG A 9 12.01 14.87 11.85
CA ARG A 9 12.02 14.13 10.57
C ARG A 9 11.30 12.78 10.65
N LEU A 10 11.44 12.07 11.75
CA LEU A 10 10.70 10.83 12.00
C LEU A 10 9.20 11.10 12.16
N GLY A 11 8.83 12.21 12.81
CA GLY A 11 7.44 12.62 13.00
C GLY A 11 6.69 12.85 11.70
N MET A 12 7.31 13.50 10.69
CA MET A 12 6.67 13.70 9.38
C MET A 12 6.38 12.39 8.65
N PHE A 13 7.28 11.41 8.74
CA PHE A 13 7.06 10.10 8.10
C PHE A 13 5.97 9.30 8.82
N ASP A 14 5.91 9.37 10.14
CA ASP A 14 4.82 8.73 10.88
C ASP A 14 3.48 9.39 10.56
N LEU A 15 3.45 10.73 10.42
CA LEU A 15 2.25 11.45 10.00
C LEU A 15 1.83 11.04 8.57
N ALA A 16 2.76 11.04 7.62
CA ALA A 16 2.48 10.67 6.23
C ALA A 16 1.99 9.21 6.11
N LYS A 17 2.64 8.27 6.82
CA LYS A 17 2.18 6.87 6.87
C LYS A 17 0.80 6.75 7.51
N GLY A 18 0.52 7.50 8.56
CA GLY A 18 -0.78 7.48 9.23
C GLY A 18 -1.90 7.98 8.33
N ILE A 19 -1.73 9.12 7.69
CA ILE A 19 -2.67 9.65 6.70
C ILE A 19 -2.83 8.67 5.55
N GLY A 20 -1.72 8.18 4.98
CA GLY A 20 -1.75 7.23 3.88
C GLY A 20 -2.51 5.95 4.24
N MET A 21 -2.32 5.40 5.44
CA MET A 21 -3.02 4.19 5.87
C MET A 21 -4.52 4.43 6.08
N ILE A 22 -4.92 5.56 6.65
CA ILE A 22 -6.34 5.93 6.77
C ILE A 22 -6.99 5.99 5.38
N ILE A 23 -6.33 6.65 4.43
CA ILE A 23 -6.85 6.77 3.05
C ILE A 23 -6.93 5.39 2.39
N VAL A 24 -5.91 4.54 2.51
CA VAL A 24 -5.90 3.18 1.94
C VAL A 24 -7.06 2.34 2.48
N VAL A 25 -7.26 2.32 3.80
CA VAL A 25 -8.36 1.58 4.43
C VAL A 25 -9.72 2.08 3.93
N LEU A 26 -9.93 3.40 3.94
CA LEU A 26 -11.18 4.00 3.47
C LEU A 26 -11.40 3.76 1.98
N SER A 27 -10.36 3.81 1.15
CA SER A 27 -10.46 3.55 -0.29
C SER A 27 -10.93 2.12 -0.57
N HIS A 28 -10.40 1.13 0.13
CA HIS A 28 -10.82 -0.25 -0.02
C HIS A 28 -12.28 -0.45 0.41
N ILE A 29 -12.71 0.19 1.51
CA ILE A 29 -14.11 0.12 1.95
C ILE A 29 -15.02 0.83 0.94
N LEU A 30 -14.64 2.00 0.45
CA LEU A 30 -15.41 2.75 -0.56
C LEU A 30 -15.57 1.96 -1.87
N GLY A 31 -14.59 1.13 -2.23
CA GLY A 31 -14.65 0.28 -3.41
C GLY A 31 -15.81 -0.74 -3.41
N TYR A 32 -16.35 -1.09 -2.24
CA TYR A 32 -17.54 -1.94 -2.13
C TYR A 32 -18.86 -1.20 -2.38
N TYR A 33 -18.86 0.13 -2.28
CA TYR A 33 -20.07 0.95 -2.34
C TYR A 33 -19.97 2.01 -3.42
N ASN A 34 -20.96 2.04 -4.30
CA ASN A 34 -21.03 3.06 -5.33
C ASN A 34 -21.69 4.33 -4.77
N LEU A 35 -20.94 5.05 -3.91
CA LEU A 35 -21.42 6.30 -3.30
C LEU A 35 -21.24 7.45 -4.28
N GLN A 36 -22.24 7.70 -5.12
CA GLN A 36 -22.30 8.84 -6.02
C GLN A 36 -23.20 9.94 -5.43
N LEU A 37 -22.69 11.15 -5.38
CA LEU A 37 -23.45 12.35 -5.13
C LEU A 37 -23.50 13.14 -6.46
N THR A 38 -24.71 13.28 -7.04
CA THR A 38 -24.96 14.09 -8.26
C THR A 38 -24.22 13.62 -9.52
N GLY A 39 -24.07 12.33 -9.76
CA GLY A 39 -23.40 11.80 -10.96
C GLY A 39 -21.88 12.05 -11.03
N PHE A 40 -21.32 12.79 -10.07
CA PHE A 40 -19.89 13.01 -9.91
C PHE A 40 -19.41 12.25 -8.68
N THR A 41 -18.35 11.47 -8.84
CA THR A 41 -17.74 10.80 -7.68
C THR A 41 -17.03 11.89 -6.86
N ILE A 42 -17.65 12.37 -5.78
CA ILE A 42 -17.07 13.36 -4.84
C ILE A 42 -15.65 12.97 -4.41
N PHE A 43 -15.35 11.69 -4.46
CA PHE A 43 -14.08 11.13 -4.07
C PHE A 43 -13.01 11.15 -5.17
N TYR A 44 -13.28 11.66 -6.38
CA TYR A 44 -12.30 11.66 -7.46
C TYR A 44 -10.97 12.33 -7.10
N PRO A 45 -10.94 13.54 -6.49
CA PRO A 45 -9.67 14.13 -6.04
C PRO A 45 -8.97 13.28 -4.96
N PHE A 46 -9.74 12.58 -4.13
CA PHE A 46 -9.27 11.69 -3.10
C PHE A 46 -8.64 10.42 -3.71
N TRP A 47 -9.28 9.82 -4.72
CA TRP A 47 -8.73 8.71 -5.50
C TRP A 47 -7.44 9.12 -6.19
N TYR A 48 -7.42 10.30 -6.80
CA TYR A 48 -6.23 10.78 -7.50
C TYR A 48 -5.05 11.03 -6.57
N ILE A 49 -5.26 11.59 -5.38
CA ILE A 49 -4.23 11.66 -4.33
C ILE A 49 -3.84 10.25 -3.89
N GLY A 50 -4.78 9.33 -3.87
CA GLY A 50 -4.59 7.91 -3.54
C GLY A 50 -3.53 7.23 -4.39
N CYS A 51 -3.42 7.56 -5.68
CA CYS A 51 -2.41 6.97 -6.57
C CYS A 51 -0.97 7.26 -6.15
N GLY A 52 -0.73 8.37 -5.43
CA GLY A 52 0.57 8.73 -4.87
C GLY A 52 0.92 8.05 -3.55
N LEU A 53 -0.03 7.38 -2.89
CA LEU A 53 0.21 6.81 -1.56
C LEU A 53 1.14 5.61 -1.59
N MET A 54 0.99 4.70 -2.55
CA MET A 54 1.93 3.59 -2.68
C MET A 54 3.35 4.08 -3.01
N PRO A 55 3.57 4.95 -4.02
CA PRO A 55 4.84 5.65 -4.20
C PRO A 55 5.37 6.33 -2.94
N MET A 56 4.53 6.99 -2.15
CA MET A 56 4.90 7.61 -0.88
C MET A 56 5.51 6.59 0.10
N PHE A 57 4.87 5.43 0.29
CA PHE A 57 5.39 4.39 1.17
C PHE A 57 6.73 3.84 0.68
N PHE A 58 6.92 3.67 -0.63
CA PHE A 58 8.20 3.27 -1.21
C PHE A 58 9.28 4.35 -1.03
N ILE A 59 8.95 5.64 -1.22
CA ILE A 59 9.87 6.77 -0.98
C ILE A 59 10.29 6.81 0.50
N ILE A 60 9.36 6.69 1.44
CA ILE A 60 9.65 6.67 2.88
C ILE A 60 10.57 5.48 3.22
N SER A 61 10.29 4.32 2.64
CA SER A 61 11.12 3.13 2.81
C SER A 61 12.54 3.36 2.30
N GLY A 62 12.67 3.93 1.09
CA GLY A 62 13.95 4.29 0.48
C GLY A 62 14.72 5.36 1.27
N TYR A 63 14.04 6.30 1.92
CA TYR A 63 14.67 7.25 2.81
C TYR A 63 15.32 6.57 4.03
N GLY A 64 14.73 5.45 4.47
CA GLY A 64 15.28 4.61 5.55
C GLY A 64 16.39 3.65 5.12
N ILE A 65 16.62 3.46 3.82
CA ILE A 65 17.54 2.43 3.32
C ILE A 65 18.98 2.67 3.77
N ARG A 66 19.65 1.59 4.09
CA ARG A 66 21.09 1.57 4.39
C ARG A 66 21.71 0.43 3.59
N LYS A 67 22.87 0.70 2.95
CA LYS A 67 23.63 -0.31 2.21
C LYS A 67 24.03 -1.47 3.13
N ARG A 68 23.77 -2.70 2.67
CA ARG A 68 24.06 -3.94 3.40
C ARG A 68 24.60 -5.00 2.44
N PRO A 69 25.43 -5.95 2.91
CA PRO A 69 25.81 -7.10 2.10
C PRO A 69 24.57 -7.79 1.52
N ILE A 70 24.63 -8.18 0.23
CA ILE A 70 23.45 -8.63 -0.54
C ILE A 70 22.72 -9.78 0.18
N GLY A 71 23.43 -10.83 0.60
CA GLY A 71 22.80 -11.97 1.30
C GLY A 71 22.16 -11.59 2.64
N ARG A 72 22.75 -10.62 3.39
CA ARG A 72 22.17 -10.11 4.64
C ARG A 72 20.92 -9.29 4.36
N CYS A 73 20.93 -8.48 3.31
CA CYS A 73 19.76 -7.71 2.88
C CYS A 73 18.63 -8.67 2.50
N LEU A 74 18.89 -9.63 1.63
CA LEU A 74 17.91 -10.61 1.15
C LEU A 74 17.25 -11.36 2.33
N LYS A 75 18.04 -11.91 3.24
CA LYS A 75 17.54 -12.62 4.43
C LYS A 75 16.67 -11.73 5.31
N GLN A 76 17.08 -10.48 5.49
CA GLN A 76 16.34 -9.54 6.31
C GLN A 76 15.03 -9.11 5.64
N GLN A 77 15.04 -8.80 4.36
CA GLN A 77 13.83 -8.41 3.64
C GLN A 77 12.85 -9.59 3.50
N ALA A 78 13.34 -10.82 3.32
CA ALA A 78 12.51 -12.01 3.36
C ALA A 78 11.79 -12.15 4.71
N ARG A 79 12.49 -11.91 5.82
CA ARG A 79 11.88 -11.95 7.17
C ARG A 79 10.81 -10.88 7.37
N TYR A 80 10.98 -9.70 6.78
CA TYR A 80 10.02 -8.60 6.95
C TYR A 80 8.85 -8.64 5.99
N TYR A 81 9.01 -9.22 4.79
CA TYR A 81 7.98 -9.16 3.75
C TYR A 81 7.50 -10.55 3.31
N ILE A 82 8.41 -11.49 3.03
CA ILE A 82 8.01 -12.79 2.50
C ILE A 82 7.37 -13.68 3.58
N TYR A 83 7.96 -13.77 4.78
CA TYR A 83 7.36 -14.60 5.84
C TYR A 83 5.98 -14.10 6.28
N PRO A 84 5.75 -12.79 6.53
CA PRO A 84 4.42 -12.29 6.78
C PRO A 84 3.44 -12.48 5.63
N TYR A 85 3.91 -12.34 4.38
CA TYR A 85 3.10 -12.63 3.20
C TYR A 85 2.60 -14.08 3.21
N ILE A 86 3.51 -15.05 3.37
CA ILE A 86 3.17 -16.48 3.41
C ILE A 86 2.24 -16.78 4.57
N TYR A 87 2.58 -16.31 5.78
CA TYR A 87 1.77 -16.55 6.97
C TYR A 87 0.36 -15.98 6.83
N THR A 88 0.25 -14.73 6.38
CA THR A 88 -1.04 -14.08 6.15
C THR A 88 -1.83 -14.84 5.07
N GLY A 89 -1.18 -15.26 3.98
CA GLY A 89 -1.82 -16.04 2.92
C GLY A 89 -2.42 -17.35 3.43
N ILE A 90 -1.63 -18.14 4.19
CA ILE A 90 -2.11 -19.41 4.75
C ILE A 90 -3.33 -19.20 5.66
N VAL A 91 -3.23 -18.24 6.59
CA VAL A 91 -4.32 -17.96 7.54
C VAL A 91 -5.55 -17.44 6.80
N THR A 92 -5.36 -16.55 5.82
CA THR A 92 -6.46 -15.99 5.02
C THR A 92 -7.19 -17.08 4.24
N VAL A 93 -6.48 -17.98 3.56
CA VAL A 93 -7.10 -19.07 2.78
C VAL A 93 -7.95 -19.98 3.66
N ILE A 94 -7.43 -20.37 4.82
CA ILE A 94 -8.13 -21.26 5.75
C ILE A 94 -9.38 -20.57 6.29
N VAL A 95 -9.24 -19.35 6.82
CA VAL A 95 -10.36 -18.64 7.46
C VAL A 95 -11.39 -18.22 6.42
N TYR A 96 -10.97 -17.81 5.22
CA TYR A 96 -11.87 -17.52 4.11
C TYR A 96 -12.74 -18.72 3.73
N GLY A 97 -12.14 -19.92 3.59
CA GLY A 97 -12.90 -21.12 3.29
C GLY A 97 -13.94 -21.46 4.36
N VAL A 98 -13.57 -21.31 5.65
CA VAL A 98 -14.51 -21.50 6.77
C VAL A 98 -15.63 -20.46 6.72
N MET A 99 -15.30 -19.18 6.52
CA MET A 99 -16.30 -18.09 6.43
C MET A 99 -17.21 -18.27 5.22
N HIS A 100 -16.67 -18.68 4.07
CA HIS A 100 -17.47 -18.97 2.89
C HIS A 100 -18.46 -20.10 3.14
N TYR A 101 -18.01 -21.20 3.77
CA TYR A 101 -18.90 -22.31 4.13
C TYR A 101 -19.99 -21.88 5.11
N ILE A 102 -19.65 -21.11 6.14
CA ILE A 102 -20.64 -20.60 7.12
C ILE A 102 -21.67 -19.69 6.43
N THR A 103 -21.22 -18.84 5.50
CA THR A 103 -22.10 -17.86 4.84
C THR A 103 -23.05 -18.50 3.84
N PHE A 104 -22.57 -19.47 3.06
CA PHE A 104 -23.31 -20.03 1.91
C PHE A 104 -23.78 -21.48 2.11
N GLY A 105 -23.30 -22.18 3.13
CA GLY A 105 -23.68 -23.56 3.43
C GLY A 105 -23.20 -24.62 2.42
N TYR A 106 -22.36 -24.25 1.45
CA TYR A 106 -21.95 -25.09 0.33
C TYR A 106 -20.46 -25.44 0.39
N LYS A 107 -20.16 -26.71 0.71
CA LYS A 107 -18.80 -27.20 0.94
C LYS A 107 -17.92 -27.15 -0.31
N ASP A 108 -18.45 -27.59 -1.46
CA ASP A 108 -17.64 -27.65 -2.69
C ASP A 108 -17.31 -26.25 -3.19
N GLY A 109 -18.22 -25.27 -3.01
CA GLY A 109 -17.96 -23.87 -3.27
C GLY A 109 -16.85 -23.30 -2.38
N ALA A 110 -16.86 -23.64 -1.09
CA ALA A 110 -15.80 -23.21 -0.16
C ALA A 110 -14.43 -23.78 -0.58
N ILE A 111 -14.37 -25.06 -0.97
CA ILE A 111 -13.13 -25.70 -1.45
C ILE A 111 -12.65 -25.05 -2.76
N TYR A 112 -13.56 -24.79 -3.70
CA TYR A 112 -13.26 -24.12 -4.95
C TYR A 112 -12.64 -22.72 -4.73
N GLU A 113 -13.24 -21.93 -3.86
CA GLU A 113 -12.78 -20.59 -3.53
C GLU A 113 -11.44 -20.62 -2.77
N MET A 114 -11.24 -21.57 -1.86
CA MET A 114 -9.95 -21.78 -1.21
C MET A 114 -8.86 -22.11 -2.21
N LYS A 115 -9.13 -22.95 -3.21
CA LYS A 115 -8.19 -23.29 -4.28
C LYS A 115 -7.82 -22.06 -5.09
N ASN A 116 -8.79 -21.25 -5.51
CA ASN A 116 -8.56 -20.03 -6.28
C ASN A 116 -7.72 -19.03 -5.49
N MET A 117 -8.05 -18.82 -4.22
CA MET A 117 -7.27 -17.92 -3.35
C MET A 117 -5.85 -18.45 -3.11
N THR A 118 -5.68 -19.76 -2.92
CA THR A 118 -4.36 -20.40 -2.79
C THR A 118 -3.51 -20.14 -4.02
N MET A 119 -4.06 -20.31 -5.22
CA MET A 119 -3.35 -20.05 -6.49
C MET A 119 -2.95 -18.58 -6.59
N SER A 120 -3.83 -17.64 -6.20
CA SER A 120 -3.52 -16.21 -6.20
C SER A 120 -2.34 -15.88 -5.27
N PHE A 121 -2.29 -16.47 -4.08
CA PHE A 121 -1.17 -16.31 -3.15
C PHE A 121 0.10 -16.99 -3.64
N LEU A 122 0.01 -18.21 -4.20
CA LEU A 122 1.19 -18.92 -4.74
C LEU A 122 1.81 -18.17 -5.91
N CYS A 123 1.00 -17.59 -6.79
CA CYS A 123 1.48 -16.82 -7.93
C CYS A 123 1.71 -15.33 -7.60
N GLY A 124 1.27 -14.84 -6.43
CA GLY A 124 1.40 -13.43 -6.06
C GLY A 124 0.72 -12.48 -7.04
N ILE A 125 -0.50 -12.83 -7.47
CA ILE A 125 -1.28 -12.06 -8.45
C ILE A 125 -2.01 -10.93 -7.72
N SER A 126 -1.69 -9.68 -8.05
CA SER A 126 -2.34 -8.50 -7.45
C SER A 126 -3.69 -8.18 -8.10
N THR A 127 -3.81 -8.41 -9.39
CA THR A 127 -4.96 -8.04 -10.23
C THR A 127 -5.99 -9.17 -10.25
N PRO A 128 -7.24 -8.94 -9.79
CA PRO A 128 -8.32 -9.92 -9.98
C PRO A 128 -8.73 -9.98 -11.45
N GLN A 129 -9.49 -11.04 -11.82
CA GLN A 129 -10.01 -11.26 -13.16
C GLN A 129 -8.94 -11.21 -14.25
N THR A 130 -7.81 -11.86 -14.02
CA THR A 130 -6.69 -11.92 -14.95
C THR A 130 -6.32 -13.37 -15.26
N THR A 131 -5.70 -13.58 -16.42
CA THR A 131 -5.22 -14.89 -16.85
C THR A 131 -3.69 -14.93 -16.84
N PHE A 132 -3.12 -15.98 -16.26
CA PHE A 132 -1.68 -16.25 -16.33
C PHE A 132 -1.45 -17.74 -16.56
N MET A 133 -0.67 -18.08 -17.60
CA MET A 133 -0.38 -19.45 -18.02
C MET A 133 -1.63 -20.33 -18.19
N GLY A 134 -2.71 -19.76 -18.76
CA GLY A 134 -3.96 -20.47 -18.99
C GLY A 134 -4.85 -20.66 -17.76
N TYR A 135 -4.43 -20.19 -16.59
CA TYR A 135 -5.24 -20.19 -15.37
C TYR A 135 -5.91 -18.83 -15.17
N GLU A 136 -7.23 -18.83 -14.95
CA GLU A 136 -8.01 -17.62 -14.67
C GLU A 136 -8.04 -17.35 -13.17
N PHE A 137 -7.56 -16.18 -12.77
CA PHE A 137 -7.53 -15.73 -11.38
C PHE A 137 -8.74 -14.84 -11.10
N HIS A 138 -9.70 -15.34 -10.36
CA HIS A 138 -10.90 -14.57 -9.99
C HIS A 138 -10.64 -13.56 -8.87
N LYS A 139 -9.61 -13.78 -8.06
CA LYS A 139 -9.23 -12.92 -6.93
C LYS A 139 -7.74 -12.60 -6.97
N GLY A 140 -7.40 -11.39 -6.56
CA GLY A 140 -6.02 -10.97 -6.33
C GLY A 140 -5.63 -11.06 -4.85
N VAL A 141 -4.34 -10.88 -4.55
CA VAL A 141 -3.83 -10.86 -3.16
C VAL A 141 -4.09 -9.53 -2.44
N VAL A 142 -4.99 -8.69 -2.97
CA VAL A 142 -5.36 -7.37 -2.41
C VAL A 142 -4.10 -6.56 -2.02
N ALA A 143 -4.16 -5.71 -1.00
CA ALA A 143 -3.06 -4.80 -0.65
C ALA A 143 -1.76 -5.49 -0.19
N ILE A 144 -1.76 -6.81 0.09
CA ILE A 144 -0.53 -7.51 0.51
C ILE A 144 0.49 -7.68 -0.63
N TRP A 145 0.09 -7.43 -1.90
CA TRP A 145 0.99 -7.33 -3.04
C TRP A 145 2.18 -6.40 -2.78
N PHE A 146 1.96 -5.36 -1.98
CA PHE A 146 2.96 -4.38 -1.58
C PHE A 146 4.19 -5.04 -0.93
N PHE A 147 4.03 -6.13 -0.20
CA PHE A 147 5.15 -6.84 0.42
C PHE A 147 6.07 -7.47 -0.61
N LEU A 148 5.51 -8.09 -1.65
CA LEU A 148 6.30 -8.68 -2.74
C LEU A 148 7.05 -7.60 -3.51
N ALA A 149 6.34 -6.52 -3.89
CA ALA A 149 6.95 -5.38 -4.57
C ALA A 149 8.06 -4.72 -3.73
N MET A 150 7.84 -4.55 -2.43
CA MET A 150 8.83 -3.99 -1.51
C MET A 150 10.06 -4.90 -1.38
N PHE A 151 9.87 -6.22 -1.32
CA PHE A 151 10.96 -7.19 -1.27
C PHE A 151 11.84 -7.09 -2.52
N ILE A 152 11.25 -7.06 -3.71
CA ILE A 152 11.96 -6.95 -4.98
C ILE A 152 12.69 -5.59 -5.06
N GLY A 153 11.95 -4.50 -4.92
CA GLY A 153 12.49 -3.15 -5.08
C GLY A 153 13.60 -2.83 -4.10
N TRP A 154 13.44 -3.22 -2.82
CA TRP A 154 14.49 -2.98 -1.81
C TRP A 154 15.79 -3.72 -2.12
N ASN A 155 15.73 -5.00 -2.50
CA ASN A 155 16.92 -5.79 -2.79
C ASN A 155 17.65 -5.28 -4.03
N ILE A 156 16.93 -4.89 -5.09
CA ILE A 156 17.51 -4.29 -6.29
C ILE A 156 18.21 -2.97 -5.94
N VAL A 157 17.53 -2.06 -5.22
CA VAL A 157 18.12 -0.78 -4.84
C VAL A 157 19.34 -0.99 -3.93
N ASN A 158 19.30 -1.93 -2.98
CA ASN A 158 20.45 -2.26 -2.16
C ASN A 158 21.64 -2.75 -3.01
N ALA A 159 21.40 -3.56 -4.05
CA ALA A 159 22.45 -4.00 -4.97
C ALA A 159 23.02 -2.83 -5.78
N VAL A 160 22.17 -1.95 -6.29
CA VAL A 160 22.59 -0.75 -7.04
C VAL A 160 23.41 0.21 -6.18
N MET A 161 23.20 0.26 -4.86
CA MET A 161 24.02 1.08 -3.95
C MET A 161 25.51 0.66 -3.89
N PHE A 162 25.89 -0.49 -4.43
CA PHE A 162 27.30 -0.89 -4.56
C PHE A 162 27.98 -0.26 -5.77
N ILE A 163 27.24 0.28 -6.70
CA ILE A 163 27.76 0.93 -7.90
C ILE A 163 28.28 2.31 -7.52
N ARG A 164 29.56 2.56 -7.78
CA ARG A 164 30.23 3.84 -7.44
C ARG A 164 29.76 4.99 -8.36
N ASN A 165 29.57 4.70 -9.63
CA ASN A 165 29.14 5.69 -10.61
C ASN A 165 27.65 5.96 -10.49
N SER A 166 27.29 7.16 -10.03
CA SER A 166 25.90 7.55 -9.83
C SER A 166 25.06 7.61 -11.12
N LYS A 167 25.70 7.91 -12.28
CA LYS A 167 25.00 7.91 -13.56
C LYS A 167 24.63 6.49 -13.99
N VAL A 168 25.54 5.52 -13.79
CA VAL A 168 25.27 4.10 -14.05
C VAL A 168 24.20 3.58 -13.10
N ALA A 169 24.29 3.90 -11.81
CA ALA A 169 23.26 3.54 -10.83
C ALA A 169 21.88 4.08 -11.23
N PHE A 170 21.81 5.34 -11.64
CA PHE A 170 20.57 5.96 -12.12
C PHE A 170 20.04 5.28 -13.39
N ALA A 171 20.91 5.01 -14.36
CA ALA A 171 20.53 4.33 -15.62
C ALA A 171 19.95 2.92 -15.34
N ILE A 172 20.55 2.15 -14.43
CA ILE A 172 20.03 0.82 -14.05
C ILE A 172 18.65 0.93 -13.40
N ILE A 173 18.45 1.87 -12.47
CA ILE A 173 17.13 2.08 -11.86
C ILE A 173 16.09 2.49 -12.90
N THR A 174 16.45 3.39 -13.83
CA THR A 174 15.56 3.77 -14.93
C THR A 174 15.22 2.57 -15.81
N ALA A 175 16.20 1.75 -16.14
CA ALA A 175 15.98 0.51 -16.91
C ALA A 175 15.04 -0.46 -16.17
N CYS A 176 15.20 -0.62 -14.85
CA CYS A 176 14.27 -1.42 -14.04
C CYS A 176 12.83 -0.87 -14.09
N VAL A 177 12.66 0.45 -13.94
CA VAL A 177 11.32 1.08 -14.01
C VAL A 177 10.69 0.89 -15.39
N LEU A 178 11.46 1.12 -16.47
CA LEU A 178 10.98 0.93 -17.83
C LEU A 178 10.69 -0.54 -18.13
N ALA A 179 11.51 -1.47 -17.66
CA ALA A 179 11.23 -2.90 -17.76
C ALA A 179 9.96 -3.28 -17.00
N GLY A 180 9.77 -2.75 -15.79
CA GLY A 180 8.54 -2.96 -15.01
C GLY A 180 7.30 -2.46 -15.72
N TYR A 181 7.37 -1.28 -16.35
CA TYR A 181 6.30 -0.77 -17.21
C TYR A 181 6.13 -1.65 -18.47
N GLY A 182 7.20 -2.00 -19.17
CA GLY A 182 7.14 -2.87 -20.35
C GLY A 182 6.47 -4.22 -20.05
N CYS A 183 6.71 -4.78 -18.86
CA CYS A 183 6.03 -5.99 -18.42
C CYS A 183 4.51 -5.82 -18.31
N THR A 184 4.02 -4.62 -17.99
CA THR A 184 2.56 -4.39 -17.92
C THR A 184 1.89 -4.48 -19.29
N LEU A 185 2.62 -4.18 -20.36
CA LEU A 185 2.15 -4.28 -21.76
C LEU A 185 2.05 -5.73 -22.25
N ILE A 186 2.79 -6.65 -21.64
CA ILE A 186 2.78 -8.07 -21.98
C ILE A 186 1.65 -8.80 -21.24
N GLY A 187 1.25 -8.30 -20.09
CA GLY A 187 0.21 -8.87 -19.24
C GLY A 187 0.60 -8.96 -17.77
N THR A 188 -0.18 -9.73 -17.00
CA THR A 188 0.07 -9.90 -15.57
C THR A 188 1.24 -10.86 -15.32
N LEU A 189 2.26 -10.39 -14.62
CA LEU A 189 3.37 -11.22 -14.17
C LEU A 189 3.20 -11.69 -12.73
N PRO A 190 3.67 -12.90 -12.37
CA PRO A 190 3.58 -13.43 -11.03
C PRO A 190 4.48 -12.65 -10.06
N PHE A 191 4.24 -12.85 -8.76
CA PHE A 191 5.02 -12.28 -7.65
C PHE A 191 5.13 -10.74 -7.66
N CYS A 192 4.19 -10.05 -8.33
CA CYS A 192 4.21 -8.59 -8.43
C CYS A 192 5.54 -8.05 -9.00
N ILE A 193 6.15 -8.78 -9.96
CA ILE A 193 7.45 -8.42 -10.55
C ILE A 193 7.38 -7.02 -11.17
N SER A 194 6.33 -6.71 -11.94
CA SER A 194 6.16 -5.38 -12.58
C SER A 194 6.14 -4.26 -11.53
N GLN A 195 5.31 -4.40 -10.49
CA GLN A 195 5.22 -3.44 -9.40
C GLN A 195 6.55 -3.35 -8.63
N GLY A 196 7.22 -4.49 -8.41
CA GLY A 196 8.53 -4.56 -7.77
C GLY A 196 9.60 -3.79 -8.52
N LEU A 197 9.66 -3.94 -9.84
CA LEU A 197 10.58 -3.21 -10.72
C LEU A 197 10.29 -1.71 -10.72
N ILE A 198 9.02 -1.30 -10.85
CA ILE A 198 8.61 0.11 -10.80
C ILE A 198 8.94 0.71 -9.42
N SER A 199 8.74 -0.03 -8.33
CA SER A 199 9.03 0.44 -6.98
C SER A 199 10.50 0.80 -6.75
N THR A 200 11.44 0.24 -7.56
CA THR A 200 12.86 0.58 -7.49
C THR A 200 13.08 2.08 -7.68
N GLY A 201 12.33 2.70 -8.60
CA GLY A 201 12.40 4.14 -8.86
C GLY A 201 12.04 4.96 -7.61
N TYR A 202 10.95 4.62 -6.95
CA TYR A 202 10.48 5.31 -5.76
C TYR A 202 11.40 5.10 -4.55
N ILE A 203 11.86 3.86 -4.33
CA ILE A 203 12.81 3.55 -3.25
C ILE A 203 14.13 4.29 -3.49
N TYR A 204 14.65 4.28 -4.72
CA TYR A 204 15.86 5.00 -5.05
C TYR A 204 15.70 6.53 -4.94
N ALA A 205 14.55 7.07 -5.35
CA ALA A 205 14.20 8.47 -5.14
C ALA A 205 14.26 8.85 -3.64
N GLY A 206 13.68 8.02 -2.77
CA GLY A 206 13.76 8.21 -1.31
C GLY A 206 15.20 8.23 -0.79
N TYR A 207 16.05 7.32 -1.28
CA TYR A 207 17.49 7.32 -0.96
C TYR A 207 18.18 8.63 -1.40
N ILE A 208 17.93 9.09 -2.62
CA ILE A 208 18.50 10.35 -3.14
C ILE A 208 17.96 11.56 -2.37
N MET A 209 16.67 11.58 -2.04
CA MET A 209 16.05 12.65 -1.24
C MET A 209 16.72 12.78 0.12
N LYS A 210 17.06 11.66 0.78
CA LYS A 210 17.86 11.68 2.02
C LYS A 210 19.25 12.24 1.79
N LYS A 211 19.98 11.71 0.80
CA LYS A 211 21.36 12.11 0.52
C LYS A 211 21.47 13.61 0.20
N ARG A 212 20.50 14.16 -0.53
CA ARG A 212 20.46 15.56 -0.97
C ARG A 212 19.68 16.48 -0.02
N LYS A 213 19.12 15.96 1.08
CA LYS A 213 18.28 16.70 2.05
C LYS A 213 17.12 17.45 1.39
N ILE A 214 16.44 16.81 0.43
CA ILE A 214 15.41 17.45 -0.41
C ILE A 214 14.24 18.00 0.41
N PHE A 215 13.81 17.30 1.48
CA PHE A 215 12.70 17.77 2.32
C PHE A 215 13.02 19.06 3.11
N GLU A 216 14.30 19.39 3.29
CA GLU A 216 14.73 20.62 3.96
C GLU A 216 14.82 21.82 3.01
N LYS A 217 14.86 21.57 1.70
CA LYS A 217 14.95 22.61 0.67
C LYS A 217 13.57 23.04 0.23
N ASN A 218 13.44 24.29 -0.16
CA ASN A 218 12.27 24.77 -0.88
C ASN A 218 12.41 24.39 -2.35
N LEU A 219 11.41 23.72 -2.90
CA LEU A 219 11.29 23.56 -4.36
C LEU A 219 11.03 24.93 -4.98
N GLY A 220 11.68 25.21 -6.10
CA GLY A 220 11.36 26.39 -6.90
C GLY A 220 9.89 26.38 -7.32
N LYS A 221 9.21 27.54 -7.25
CA LYS A 221 7.80 27.68 -7.63
C LYS A 221 7.52 27.16 -9.04
N GLY A 222 8.44 27.37 -9.99
CA GLY A 222 8.33 26.85 -11.34
C GLY A 222 8.30 25.32 -11.41
N VAL A 223 9.13 24.63 -10.61
CA VAL A 223 9.13 23.16 -10.54
C VAL A 223 7.80 22.64 -10.01
N ILE A 224 7.27 23.25 -8.94
CA ILE A 224 5.96 22.90 -8.38
C ILE A 224 4.88 23.10 -9.43
N PHE A 225 4.88 24.25 -10.13
CA PHE A 225 3.91 24.57 -11.16
C PHE A 225 3.92 23.57 -12.31
N ILE A 226 5.10 23.26 -12.85
CA ILE A 226 5.25 22.25 -13.93
C ILE A 226 4.65 20.91 -13.48
N PHE A 227 5.02 20.42 -12.31
CA PHE A 227 4.48 19.15 -11.82
C PHE A 227 2.99 19.17 -11.50
N LEU A 228 2.44 20.31 -11.07
CA LEU A 228 0.98 20.46 -10.91
C LEU A 228 0.26 20.36 -12.26
N VAL A 229 0.77 21.04 -13.30
CA VAL A 229 0.22 20.94 -14.65
C VAL A 229 0.28 19.51 -15.17
N LEU A 230 1.42 18.86 -15.02
CA LEU A 230 1.60 17.46 -15.39
C LEU A 230 0.62 16.53 -14.64
N THR A 231 0.41 16.77 -13.34
CA THR A 231 -0.52 16.01 -12.51
C THR A 231 -1.99 16.23 -12.96
N ILE A 232 -2.35 17.47 -13.32
CA ILE A 232 -3.69 17.78 -13.86
C ILE A 232 -3.92 17.07 -15.19
N ILE A 233 -2.93 17.05 -16.10
CA ILE A 233 -3.03 16.33 -17.37
C ILE A 233 -3.25 14.82 -17.13
N SER A 234 -2.51 14.21 -16.24
CA SER A 234 -2.70 12.80 -15.87
C SER A 234 -4.13 12.57 -15.31
N SER A 235 -4.64 13.49 -14.47
CA SER A 235 -5.96 13.35 -13.86
C SER A 235 -7.14 13.43 -14.85
N ILE A 236 -6.96 14.11 -15.97
CA ILE A 236 -7.99 14.22 -17.02
C ILE A 236 -8.13 12.87 -17.77
N VAL A 237 -7.04 12.16 -18.00
CA VAL A 237 -7.03 10.87 -18.69
C VAL A 237 -7.50 9.72 -17.78
N GLY A 238 -7.27 9.82 -16.50
CA GLY A 238 -7.62 8.85 -15.49
C GLY A 238 -6.63 8.87 -14.34
N TYR A 239 -6.84 8.05 -13.33
CA TYR A 239 -5.87 7.91 -12.25
C TYR A 239 -5.03 6.63 -12.44
N PRO A 240 -3.71 6.71 -12.25
CA PRO A 240 -2.86 5.53 -12.32
C PRO A 240 -3.04 4.64 -11.09
N GLU A 241 -3.07 3.33 -11.28
CA GLU A 241 -3.25 2.38 -10.20
C GLU A 241 -2.13 1.34 -10.17
N MET A 242 -1.15 1.57 -9.30
CA MET A 242 0.03 0.72 -9.20
C MET A 242 -0.29 -0.74 -8.82
N ALA A 243 -1.35 -0.97 -8.04
CA ALA A 243 -1.78 -2.32 -7.65
C ALA A 243 -2.17 -3.16 -8.87
N TYR A 244 -2.86 -2.56 -9.82
CA TYR A 244 -3.33 -3.20 -11.05
C TYR A 244 -2.38 -3.00 -12.24
N ASN A 245 -1.24 -2.33 -12.06
CA ASN A 245 -0.32 -1.93 -13.14
C ASN A 245 -1.01 -1.10 -14.24
N ASP A 246 -2.01 -0.32 -13.86
CA ASP A 246 -2.76 0.53 -14.77
C ASP A 246 -2.13 1.91 -14.85
N TRP A 247 -1.44 2.18 -15.95
CA TRP A 247 -0.69 3.40 -16.24
C TRP A 247 -1.20 3.99 -17.55
N LYS A 248 -2.25 4.82 -17.47
CA LYS A 248 -2.97 5.35 -18.65
C LYS A 248 -2.06 6.12 -19.62
N LEU A 249 -1.12 6.90 -19.08
CA LEU A 249 -0.12 7.67 -19.84
C LEU A 249 1.29 7.05 -19.72
N GLY A 250 1.39 5.78 -19.36
CA GLY A 250 2.64 5.05 -19.29
C GLY A 250 3.62 5.56 -18.25
N PRO A 251 4.95 5.65 -18.58
CA PRO A 251 5.97 6.08 -17.62
C PRO A 251 5.76 7.49 -17.06
N TYR A 252 4.99 8.32 -17.75
CA TYR A 252 4.59 9.63 -17.28
C TYR A 252 3.77 9.57 -15.98
N ASP A 253 2.81 8.65 -15.91
CA ASP A 253 1.99 8.44 -14.70
C ASP A 253 2.84 7.95 -13.52
N ILE A 254 3.88 7.14 -13.79
CA ILE A 254 4.82 6.68 -12.75
C ILE A 254 5.51 7.89 -12.11
N VAL A 255 5.92 8.87 -12.93
CA VAL A 255 6.56 10.11 -12.43
C VAL A 255 5.56 10.96 -11.66
N CYS A 256 4.34 11.15 -12.17
CA CYS A 256 3.29 11.92 -11.51
C CYS A 256 2.91 11.33 -10.15
N ALA A 257 2.68 10.02 -10.08
CA ALA A 257 2.36 9.33 -8.83
C ALA A 257 3.50 9.47 -7.80
N GLY A 258 4.76 9.38 -8.24
CA GLY A 258 5.93 9.64 -7.39
C GLY A 258 5.99 11.07 -6.87
N PHE A 259 5.63 12.04 -7.71
CA PHE A 259 5.58 13.45 -7.31
C PHE A 259 4.45 13.71 -6.29
N ILE A 260 3.26 13.14 -6.49
CA ILE A 260 2.16 13.23 -5.51
C ILE A 260 2.63 12.66 -4.16
N GLY A 261 3.26 11.48 -4.17
CA GLY A 261 3.81 10.87 -2.96
C GLY A 261 4.83 11.77 -2.26
N TYR A 262 5.72 12.42 -3.02
CA TYR A 262 6.64 13.42 -2.48
C TYR A 262 5.91 14.62 -1.87
N MET A 263 4.89 15.16 -2.55
CA MET A 263 4.12 16.32 -2.07
C MET A 263 3.36 16.01 -0.78
N VAL A 264 2.80 14.82 -0.65
CA VAL A 264 2.15 14.36 0.60
C VAL A 264 3.17 14.36 1.76
N ILE A 265 4.37 13.80 1.55
CA ILE A 265 5.43 13.82 2.57
C ILE A 265 5.84 15.26 2.92
N LYS A 266 5.98 16.12 1.91
CA LYS A 266 6.37 17.53 2.11
C LYS A 266 5.30 18.30 2.87
N ALA A 267 4.03 18.09 2.57
CA ALA A 267 2.91 18.65 3.31
C ALA A 267 2.92 18.17 4.77
N CYS A 268 3.15 16.88 5.01
CA CYS A 268 3.28 16.33 6.35
C CYS A 268 4.48 16.92 7.11
N PHE A 269 5.58 17.23 6.44
CA PHE A 269 6.72 17.93 7.05
C PHE A 269 6.33 19.32 7.56
N VAL A 270 5.60 20.08 6.75
CA VAL A 270 5.11 21.42 7.12
C VAL A 270 4.12 21.34 8.28
N ILE A 271 3.15 20.43 8.18
CA ILE A 271 2.12 20.22 9.22
C ILE A 271 2.76 19.79 10.54
N ASP A 272 3.67 18.81 10.50
CA ASP A 272 4.37 18.33 11.71
C ASP A 272 5.21 19.40 12.38
N SER A 273 5.87 20.26 11.58
CA SER A 273 6.67 21.35 12.10
C SER A 273 5.83 22.45 12.76
N LYS A 274 4.65 22.75 12.19
CA LYS A 274 3.76 23.83 12.66
C LYS A 274 2.88 23.40 13.82
N PHE A 275 2.40 22.15 13.81
CA PHE A 275 1.39 21.64 14.75
C PHE A 275 1.92 20.48 15.61
N ARG A 276 3.16 20.54 16.04
CA ARG A 276 3.86 19.44 16.72
C ARG A 276 3.17 18.90 17.97
N ASN A 277 2.52 19.78 18.73
CA ASN A 277 1.86 19.43 20.00
C ASN A 277 0.36 19.14 19.85
N ASN A 278 -0.17 19.15 18.63
CA ASN A 278 -1.58 18.88 18.41
C ASN A 278 -1.91 17.40 18.66
N LYS A 279 -2.93 17.13 19.47
CA LYS A 279 -3.34 15.77 19.89
C LYS A 279 -3.80 14.91 18.71
N ILE A 280 -4.53 15.49 17.73
CA ILE A 280 -5.02 14.79 16.54
C ILE A 280 -3.83 14.35 15.69
N ILE A 281 -2.89 15.26 15.41
CA ILE A 281 -1.68 14.96 14.62
C ILE A 281 -0.86 13.87 15.32
N ASN A 282 -0.71 13.94 16.63
CA ASN A 282 0.00 12.92 17.38
C ASN A 282 -0.75 11.58 17.38
N GLY A 283 -2.07 11.56 17.38
CA GLY A 283 -2.90 10.37 17.19
C GLY A 283 -2.66 9.73 15.81
N ILE A 284 -2.64 10.53 14.73
CA ILE A 284 -2.35 10.05 13.37
C ILE A 284 -0.93 9.49 13.27
N LYS A 285 0.06 10.10 13.93
CA LYS A 285 1.43 9.54 13.99
C LYS A 285 1.48 8.18 14.70
N VAL A 286 0.63 7.95 15.69
CA VAL A 286 0.50 6.62 16.31
C VAL A 286 0.03 5.61 15.27
N ILE A 287 -1.01 5.91 14.49
CA ILE A 287 -1.47 5.06 13.38
C ILE A 287 -0.31 4.78 12.42
N GLY A 288 0.46 5.82 12.05
CA GLY A 288 1.64 5.68 11.18
C GLY A 288 2.73 4.75 11.69
N ARG A 289 2.89 4.62 13.00
CA ARG A 289 3.83 3.65 13.61
C ARG A 289 3.33 2.21 13.53
N TYR A 290 2.02 2.02 13.49
CA TYR A 290 1.38 0.71 13.38
C TYR A 290 1.03 0.30 11.94
N THR A 291 1.35 1.11 10.93
CA THR A 291 1.00 0.91 9.52
C THR A 291 1.22 -0.53 9.03
N TYR A 292 2.35 -1.13 9.39
CA TYR A 292 2.69 -2.50 8.99
C TYR A 292 1.66 -3.53 9.50
N TRP A 293 1.25 -3.43 10.76
CA TRP A 293 0.28 -4.32 11.37
C TRP A 293 -1.14 -4.02 10.89
N ILE A 294 -1.48 -2.74 10.77
CA ILE A 294 -2.77 -2.31 10.23
C ILE A 294 -2.96 -2.88 8.83
N MET A 295 -1.93 -2.83 7.98
CA MET A 295 -2.00 -3.37 6.64
C MET A 295 -2.26 -4.89 6.62
N ILE A 296 -1.55 -5.67 7.46
CA ILE A 296 -1.76 -7.12 7.54
C ILE A 296 -3.18 -7.45 8.02
N ILE A 297 -3.64 -6.78 9.08
CA ILE A 297 -4.97 -7.00 9.67
C ILE A 297 -6.06 -6.60 8.67
N HIS A 298 -5.91 -5.44 8.02
CA HIS A 298 -6.87 -4.95 7.04
C HIS A 298 -6.93 -5.82 5.78
N CYS A 299 -5.77 -6.27 5.27
CA CYS A 299 -5.75 -7.22 4.15
C CYS A 299 -6.45 -8.53 4.50
N PHE A 300 -6.22 -9.06 5.70
CA PHE A 300 -6.89 -10.25 6.18
C PHE A 300 -8.41 -10.04 6.28
N GLU A 301 -8.83 -8.96 6.92
CA GLU A 301 -10.24 -8.62 7.13
C GLU A 301 -10.98 -8.46 5.81
N ILE A 302 -10.42 -7.69 4.86
CA ILE A 302 -11.08 -7.42 3.58
C ILE A 302 -11.20 -8.66 2.68
N MET A 303 -10.28 -9.62 2.83
CA MET A 303 -10.31 -10.87 2.07
C MET A 303 -11.20 -11.93 2.69
N VAL A 304 -11.33 -11.96 4.01
CA VAL A 304 -12.01 -13.03 4.74
C VAL A 304 -13.51 -12.77 4.88
N TYR A 305 -13.90 -11.53 5.14
CA TYR A 305 -15.30 -11.19 5.34
C TYR A 305 -16.01 -10.96 3.99
N HIS A 306 -17.21 -11.55 3.87
CA HIS A 306 -18.11 -11.30 2.75
C HIS A 306 -18.89 -9.99 2.96
N TRP A 307 -18.22 -8.85 2.79
CA TRP A 307 -18.81 -7.53 3.03
C TRP A 307 -20.00 -7.20 2.14
N ASP A 308 -20.09 -7.84 0.97
CA ASP A 308 -21.24 -7.80 0.08
C ASP A 308 -22.50 -8.38 0.72
N MET A 309 -22.35 -9.30 1.68
CA MET A 309 -23.43 -9.89 2.46
C MET A 309 -23.82 -9.12 3.72
N LEU A 310 -23.16 -7.97 3.99
CA LEU A 310 -23.47 -7.15 5.17
C LEU A 310 -24.93 -6.67 5.13
N GLY A 311 -25.68 -6.98 6.17
CA GLY A 311 -27.11 -6.73 6.29
C GLY A 311 -28.01 -7.85 5.73
N ARG A 312 -27.41 -8.91 5.13
CA ARG A 312 -28.15 -10.09 4.67
C ARG A 312 -27.83 -11.34 5.49
N PHE A 313 -26.61 -11.43 5.99
CA PHE A 313 -26.12 -12.57 6.78
C PHE A 313 -25.40 -12.08 8.06
N PRO A 314 -25.51 -12.76 9.23
CA PRO A 314 -26.35 -13.92 9.52
C PRO A 314 -27.84 -13.59 9.72
N VAL A 315 -28.19 -12.33 9.87
CA VAL A 315 -29.56 -11.84 10.04
C VAL A 315 -29.84 -10.76 9.02
N GLN A 316 -31.01 -10.83 8.37
CA GLN A 316 -31.43 -9.79 7.46
C GLN A 316 -31.83 -8.54 8.25
N ILE A 317 -31.20 -7.43 7.91
CA ILE A 317 -31.47 -6.10 8.47
C ILE A 317 -31.82 -5.17 7.32
N ASP A 318 -33.11 -4.95 7.11
CA ASP A 318 -33.62 -4.21 5.95
C ASP A 318 -33.05 -2.80 5.83
N LEU A 319 -32.80 -2.12 6.96
CA LEU A 319 -32.18 -0.81 6.98
C LEU A 319 -30.76 -0.83 6.37
N LEU A 320 -29.97 -1.87 6.64
CA LEU A 320 -28.65 -2.05 6.04
C LEU A 320 -28.74 -2.49 4.57
N CYS A 321 -29.69 -3.37 4.24
CA CYS A 321 -29.89 -3.81 2.86
C CYS A 321 -30.22 -2.65 1.91
N ASN A 322 -30.99 -1.68 2.40
CA ASN A 322 -31.52 -0.56 1.59
C ASN A 322 -30.63 0.67 1.57
N SER A 323 -29.56 0.76 2.39
CA SER A 323 -28.71 1.93 2.47
C SER A 323 -27.21 1.58 2.30
N GLN A 324 -26.66 1.93 1.14
CA GLN A 324 -25.21 1.78 0.88
C GLN A 324 -24.39 2.65 1.85
N LEU A 325 -24.85 3.86 2.17
CA LEU A 325 -24.16 4.75 3.10
C LEU A 325 -24.10 4.13 4.51
N LEU A 326 -25.20 3.53 4.96
CA LEU A 326 -25.22 2.90 6.28
C LEU A 326 -24.30 1.67 6.33
N ARG A 327 -24.30 0.83 5.28
CA ARG A 327 -23.34 -0.28 5.15
C ARG A 327 -21.88 0.21 5.19
N PHE A 328 -21.56 1.26 4.45
CA PHE A 328 -20.24 1.88 4.48
C PHE A 328 -19.83 2.33 5.89
N ILE A 329 -20.73 3.01 6.61
CA ILE A 329 -20.46 3.46 7.99
C ILE A 329 -20.23 2.26 8.91
N VAL A 330 -21.12 1.27 8.86
CA VAL A 330 -21.03 0.07 9.72
C VAL A 330 -19.75 -0.72 9.42
N GLN A 331 -19.44 -0.96 8.15
CA GLN A 331 -18.20 -1.64 7.77
C GLN A 331 -16.96 -0.86 8.25
N THR A 332 -16.95 0.47 8.10
CA THR A 332 -15.85 1.32 8.56
C THR A 332 -15.65 1.19 10.07
N VAL A 333 -16.73 1.22 10.86
CA VAL A 333 -16.66 1.06 12.32
C VAL A 333 -16.14 -0.34 12.69
N ILE A 334 -16.65 -1.39 12.08
CA ILE A 334 -16.20 -2.77 12.35
C ILE A 334 -14.72 -2.92 11.98
N CYS A 335 -14.29 -2.43 10.82
CA CYS A 335 -12.91 -2.46 10.38
C CYS A 335 -11.98 -1.76 11.38
N ILE A 336 -12.35 -0.57 11.86
CA ILE A 336 -11.58 0.17 12.88
C ILE A 336 -11.46 -0.66 14.17
N LEU A 337 -12.55 -1.27 14.63
CA LEU A 337 -12.55 -2.09 15.85
C LEU A 337 -11.64 -3.32 15.69
N ILE A 338 -11.69 -4.02 14.54
CA ILE A 338 -10.81 -5.15 14.24
C ILE A 338 -9.34 -4.72 14.23
N ILE A 339 -9.01 -3.59 13.60
CA ILE A 339 -7.66 -3.03 13.57
C ILE A 339 -7.17 -2.70 14.98
N ILE A 340 -7.97 -2.03 15.79
CA ILE A 340 -7.62 -1.67 17.17
C ILE A 340 -7.38 -2.94 18.00
N ALA A 341 -8.28 -3.92 17.94
CA ALA A 341 -8.16 -5.17 18.67
C ALA A 341 -6.90 -5.96 18.26
N GLY A 342 -6.63 -6.06 16.96
CA GLY A 342 -5.44 -6.73 16.43
C GLY A 342 -4.13 -6.05 16.85
N CYS A 343 -4.08 -4.71 16.80
CA CYS A 343 -2.92 -3.95 17.26
C CYS A 343 -2.70 -4.07 18.77
N ALA A 344 -3.78 -4.06 19.56
CA ALA A 344 -3.72 -4.26 21.01
C ALA A 344 -3.20 -5.66 21.38
N ALA A 345 -3.71 -6.71 20.75
CA ALA A 345 -3.25 -8.08 20.95
C ALA A 345 -1.75 -8.23 20.65
N PHE A 346 -1.27 -7.56 19.59
CA PHE A 346 0.14 -7.56 19.24
C PHE A 346 1.02 -6.86 20.28
N ASN A 347 0.58 -5.72 20.82
CA ASN A 347 1.30 -5.01 21.90
C ASN A 347 1.39 -5.83 23.17
N ILE A 348 0.32 -6.51 23.57
CA ILE A 348 0.31 -7.41 24.72
C ILE A 348 1.34 -8.53 24.53
N LYS A 349 1.37 -9.17 23.34
CA LYS A 349 2.33 -10.23 23.01
C LYS A 349 3.78 -9.75 23.13
N ASN A 350 4.08 -8.53 22.67
CA ASN A 350 5.43 -7.96 22.76
C ASN A 350 5.82 -7.59 24.19
N SER A 351 4.91 -7.06 24.98
CA SER A 351 5.16 -6.75 26.40
C SER A 351 5.41 -8.02 27.24
N LEU A 352 4.69 -9.10 26.98
CA LEU A 352 4.91 -10.40 27.60
C LEU A 352 6.27 -11.02 27.22
N LYS A 353 6.70 -10.89 25.95
CA LYS A 353 8.02 -11.32 25.51
C LYS A 353 9.15 -10.51 26.15
N ALA A 354 8.96 -9.21 26.34
CA ALA A 354 9.95 -8.35 27.00
C ALA A 354 10.13 -8.69 28.49
N LYS A 355 9.06 -9.11 29.18
CA LYS A 355 9.09 -9.55 30.59
C LYS A 355 9.73 -10.93 30.80
N ARG A 356 9.85 -11.75 29.74
CA ARG A 356 10.45 -13.10 29.81
C ARG A 356 11.94 -13.13 29.43
N ARG A 357 12.50 -11.99 29.07
CA ARG A 357 13.94 -11.77 28.83
C ARG A 357 14.55 -10.97 29.95
#